data_b0d9aacbd9834959325b1bc4a5ed291a
#
_entry.id   b0d9aacbd9834959325b1bc4a5ed291a
#
_cell.length_a   1.000
_cell.length_b   1.000
_cell.length_c   1.000
_cell.angle_alpha   90.00
_cell.angle_beta   90.00
_cell.angle_gamma   90.00
#
_symmetry.space_group_name_H-M   'P 1'
#
loop_
_entity.id
_entity.type
_entity.pdbx_description
1 polymer ?
#
loop_
_entity_poly.entity_id
_entity_poly.type
_entity_poly.pdbx_seq_one_letter_code
_entity_poly.pdbx_strand_id
1 'polypeptide(L)'
;MRVFARAVGNLSALYAAMPAHGDLDFLVDGDRRLSYARFHALAGAAAAGFVARYGVKPGDCVAIAAHNSPEWMVAFTALSALGAIPALINSRGSGEEMRHCIEDVGAGLVIADRRRAEALVQAGYTGTVAVFEEAELEAMARDHAGSPLPESPMGTDDPSCILFTSGTTGRSKGAIISNRAMLTGVMMAQHAGARFGARMAEKLGIDMATFMAARPRSAVFLIFPMFHVSGVQQIFLGVMARGGKIVFHKRWNPAEAVRLIEAEGITEFTGPPMTLWDMLAEPSRAERDLSSLGSIASGGQALAPNLLAALQEAFPGRVFGGGYGMTETAGSVSLAMGELYTSRPECSGVAHDLAEMRVVDEDGHVAAPGEVGEICVRGPMIMSGYWGKPEETAAAFDAEGWLKTGDVGYIDETGYVAIVDRKTNMVISKGENIYCAEVERVIAEHPDIADVAAFGVPDARIGERLVVAVTPRAGRTVSADTVYAQARANLADYKVPTEVFLRDEPIPRNATGKVDRRILRHQLGLA
;
A
#
# COMPACT_ATOMS: atom_id res chain seq x y z
N MET A 1 -2.35 4.36 -26.18
CA MET A 1 -2.50 4.45 -24.71
C MET A 1 -3.27 5.73 -24.40
N ARG A 2 -4.31 5.66 -23.51
CA ARG A 2 -5.04 6.84 -23.02
C ARG A 2 -4.26 7.47 -21.86
N VAL A 3 -4.27 8.79 -21.75
CA VAL A 3 -3.67 9.54 -20.64
C VAL A 3 -4.60 10.69 -20.25
N PHE A 4 -4.45 11.26 -19.07
CA PHE A 4 -5.17 12.47 -18.70
C PHE A 4 -4.72 13.64 -19.58
N ALA A 5 -5.68 14.44 -20.06
CA ALA A 5 -5.39 15.60 -20.93
C ALA A 5 -4.53 16.68 -20.25
N ARG A 6 -4.53 16.72 -18.91
CA ARG A 6 -3.70 17.64 -18.10
C ARG A 6 -2.59 16.90 -17.35
N ALA A 7 -2.14 15.75 -17.87
CA ALA A 7 -1.01 15.04 -17.29
C ALA A 7 0.25 15.92 -17.35
N VAL A 8 0.95 16.00 -16.21
CA VAL A 8 2.23 16.71 -16.10
C VAL A 8 3.39 15.76 -16.39
N GLY A 9 4.55 16.29 -16.79
CA GLY A 9 5.65 15.50 -17.32
C GLY A 9 6.39 14.65 -16.26
N ASN A 10 6.58 15.20 -15.06
CA ASN A 10 7.29 14.56 -13.97
C ASN A 10 6.84 15.09 -12.61
N LEU A 11 7.41 14.56 -11.53
CA LEU A 11 7.07 14.93 -10.15
C LEU A 11 7.37 16.39 -9.81
N SER A 12 8.29 17.07 -10.50
CA SER A 12 8.61 18.48 -10.24
C SER A 12 7.39 19.39 -10.37
N ALA A 13 6.41 19.02 -11.21
CA ALA A 13 5.18 19.78 -11.32
C ALA A 13 4.32 19.75 -10.04
N LEU A 14 4.34 18.66 -9.26
CA LEU A 14 3.71 18.60 -7.93
C LEU A 14 4.47 19.47 -6.94
N TYR A 15 5.79 19.44 -6.99
CA TYR A 15 6.65 20.22 -6.09
C TYR A 15 6.53 21.73 -6.35
N ALA A 16 6.42 22.14 -7.62
CA ALA A 16 6.22 23.54 -8.00
C ALA A 16 4.90 24.13 -7.48
N ALA A 17 3.89 23.30 -7.20
CA ALA A 17 2.62 23.75 -6.64
C ALA A 17 2.67 23.98 -5.11
N MET A 18 3.66 23.43 -4.40
CA MET A 18 3.74 23.47 -2.94
C MET A 18 3.80 24.90 -2.35
N PRO A 19 4.56 25.86 -2.93
CA PRO A 19 4.62 27.21 -2.39
C PRO A 19 3.26 27.92 -2.32
N ALA A 20 2.29 27.54 -3.14
CA ALA A 20 0.94 28.12 -3.12
C ALA A 20 0.18 27.80 -1.81
N HIS A 21 0.59 26.77 -1.08
CA HIS A 21 0.01 26.41 0.22
C HIS A 21 0.67 27.13 1.41
N GLY A 22 1.80 27.83 1.19
CA GLY A 22 2.45 28.70 2.18
C GLY A 22 2.73 28.03 3.51
N ASP A 23 2.26 28.66 4.57
CA ASP A 23 2.51 28.23 5.97
C ASP A 23 1.51 27.19 6.49
N LEU A 24 0.65 26.63 5.62
CA LEU A 24 -0.21 25.53 6.04
C LEU A 24 0.63 24.31 6.45
N ASP A 25 0.29 23.69 7.58
CA ASP A 25 0.93 22.45 8.05
C ASP A 25 0.87 21.37 6.96
N PHE A 26 2.01 20.85 6.55
CA PHE A 26 2.10 19.72 5.65
C PHE A 26 2.38 18.42 6.40
N LEU A 27 3.41 18.43 7.27
CA LEU A 27 3.82 17.27 8.04
C LEU A 27 3.74 17.57 9.55
N VAL A 28 3.15 16.63 10.28
CA VAL A 28 3.08 16.68 11.75
C VAL A 28 3.67 15.38 12.31
N ASP A 29 4.77 15.49 13.05
CA ASP A 29 5.49 14.40 13.69
C ASP A 29 5.69 14.69 15.18
N GLY A 30 4.75 14.25 16.01
CA GLY A 30 4.68 14.66 17.40
C GLY A 30 4.46 16.17 17.51
N ASP A 31 5.37 16.85 18.21
CA ASP A 31 5.32 18.31 18.36
C ASP A 31 5.95 19.06 17.19
N ARG A 32 6.65 18.36 16.31
CA ARG A 32 7.30 18.95 15.14
C ARG A 32 6.31 19.16 14.02
N ARG A 33 6.26 20.40 13.51
CA ARG A 33 5.42 20.80 12.40
C ARG A 33 6.25 21.38 11.27
N LEU A 34 6.02 20.90 10.06
CA LEU A 34 6.59 21.46 8.84
C LEU A 34 5.47 21.98 7.95
N SER A 35 5.50 23.28 7.66
CA SER A 35 4.62 23.87 6.66
C SER A 35 5.07 23.48 5.25
N TYR A 36 4.20 23.67 4.26
CA TYR A 36 4.56 23.48 2.86
C TYR A 36 5.75 24.31 2.43
N ALA A 37 5.79 25.60 2.84
CA ALA A 37 6.92 26.49 2.54
C ALA A 37 8.23 25.99 3.17
N ARG A 38 8.19 25.58 4.46
CA ARG A 38 9.39 25.05 5.13
C ARG A 38 9.85 23.74 4.51
N PHE A 39 8.94 22.82 4.22
CA PHE A 39 9.27 21.54 3.57
C PHE A 39 9.93 21.77 2.19
N HIS A 40 9.36 22.67 1.36
CA HIS A 40 9.91 23.01 0.06
C HIS A 40 11.33 23.60 0.16
N ALA A 41 11.56 24.51 1.11
CA ALA A 41 12.88 25.07 1.38
C ALA A 41 13.89 24.01 1.85
N LEU A 42 13.48 23.09 2.73
CA LEU A 42 14.31 21.97 3.18
C LEU A 42 14.67 21.02 2.02
N ALA A 43 13.72 20.73 1.13
CA ALA A 43 13.98 19.90 -0.04
C ALA A 43 14.98 20.55 -1.01
N GLY A 44 14.90 21.88 -1.21
CA GLY A 44 15.89 22.63 -2.01
C GLY A 44 17.28 22.59 -1.40
N ALA A 45 17.39 22.84 -0.09
CA ALA A 45 18.66 22.76 0.62
C ALA A 45 19.26 21.34 0.61
N ALA A 46 18.43 20.31 0.80
CA ALA A 46 18.86 18.91 0.73
C ALA A 46 19.35 18.54 -0.67
N ALA A 47 18.68 19.00 -1.72
CA ALA A 47 19.11 18.77 -3.10
C ALA A 47 20.51 19.38 -3.35
N ALA A 48 20.73 20.63 -2.96
CA ALA A 48 22.04 21.27 -3.05
C ALA A 48 23.10 20.52 -2.21
N GLY A 49 22.75 20.08 -1.00
CA GLY A 49 23.63 19.30 -0.13
C GLY A 49 24.01 17.93 -0.72
N PHE A 50 23.07 17.22 -1.33
CA PHE A 50 23.34 15.92 -1.99
C PHE A 50 24.27 16.08 -3.19
N VAL A 51 24.13 17.16 -3.97
CA VAL A 51 25.07 17.46 -5.05
C VAL A 51 26.45 17.81 -4.48
N ALA A 52 26.52 18.72 -3.52
CA ALA A 52 27.80 19.21 -2.99
C ALA A 52 28.61 18.15 -2.25
N ARG A 53 27.96 17.29 -1.45
CA ARG A 53 28.64 16.32 -0.58
C ARG A 53 28.85 14.95 -1.22
N TYR A 54 27.92 14.53 -2.07
CA TYR A 54 27.90 13.17 -2.64
C TYR A 54 27.97 13.16 -4.16
N GLY A 55 27.93 14.31 -4.83
CA GLY A 55 28.00 14.41 -6.27
C GLY A 55 26.81 13.80 -7.03
N VAL A 56 25.63 13.76 -6.40
CA VAL A 56 24.41 13.18 -7.01
C VAL A 56 24.07 13.88 -8.32
N LYS A 57 23.78 13.09 -9.34
CA LYS A 57 23.48 13.55 -10.71
C LYS A 57 22.18 12.92 -11.21
N PRO A 58 21.55 13.52 -12.24
CA PRO A 58 20.43 12.90 -12.95
C PRO A 58 20.77 11.48 -13.42
N GLY A 59 19.86 10.55 -13.20
CA GLY A 59 20.01 9.13 -13.55
C GLY A 59 20.73 8.29 -12.50
N ASP A 60 21.35 8.87 -11.47
CA ASP A 60 21.97 8.09 -10.40
C ASP A 60 20.89 7.34 -9.60
N CYS A 61 21.12 6.05 -9.35
CA CYS A 61 20.30 5.28 -8.42
C CYS A 61 20.77 5.53 -6.98
N VAL A 62 19.87 6.05 -6.14
CA VAL A 62 20.13 6.36 -4.72
C VAL A 62 19.14 5.61 -3.85
N ALA A 63 19.63 4.75 -2.97
CA ALA A 63 18.77 3.99 -2.06
C ALA A 63 18.31 4.85 -0.88
N ILE A 64 17.04 4.72 -0.49
CA ILE A 64 16.50 5.29 0.75
C ILE A 64 16.14 4.13 1.68
N ALA A 65 16.96 3.93 2.72
CA ALA A 65 16.81 2.87 3.73
C ALA A 65 16.55 3.51 5.10
N ALA A 66 15.41 4.14 5.28
CA ALA A 66 15.08 4.84 6.51
C ALA A 66 13.62 4.62 6.92
N HIS A 67 13.33 4.86 8.18
CA HIS A 67 11.97 4.85 8.72
C HIS A 67 11.13 5.99 8.15
N ASN A 68 9.79 5.86 8.25
CA ASN A 68 8.90 6.97 7.97
C ASN A 68 9.28 8.19 8.82
N SER A 69 9.69 9.26 8.19
CA SER A 69 10.06 10.52 8.83
C SER A 69 9.93 11.69 7.85
N PRO A 70 9.88 12.94 8.34
CA PRO A 70 9.96 14.10 7.47
C PRO A 70 11.23 14.11 6.61
N GLU A 71 12.36 13.64 7.13
CA GLU A 71 13.65 13.55 6.43
C GLU A 71 13.55 12.59 5.24
N TRP A 72 12.88 11.46 5.40
CA TRP A 72 12.63 10.52 4.30
C TRP A 72 11.91 11.21 3.14
N MET A 73 10.86 11.98 3.44
CA MET A 73 10.08 12.70 2.44
C MET A 73 10.88 13.81 1.77
N VAL A 74 11.69 14.53 2.55
CA VAL A 74 12.62 15.55 2.03
C VAL A 74 13.66 14.91 1.11
N ALA A 75 14.27 13.79 1.51
CA ALA A 75 15.26 13.07 0.70
C ALA A 75 14.65 12.60 -0.63
N PHE A 76 13.46 11.96 -0.60
CA PHE A 76 12.76 11.52 -1.80
C PHE A 76 12.49 12.71 -2.74
N THR A 77 11.97 13.82 -2.20
CA THR A 77 11.66 15.03 -2.99
C THR A 77 12.92 15.64 -3.60
N ALA A 78 13.98 15.77 -2.82
CA ALA A 78 15.26 16.33 -3.27
C ALA A 78 15.89 15.47 -4.38
N LEU A 79 15.96 14.15 -4.20
CA LEU A 79 16.50 13.21 -5.19
C LEU A 79 15.68 13.21 -6.47
N SER A 80 14.35 13.15 -6.37
CA SER A 80 13.45 13.20 -7.53
C SER A 80 13.59 14.53 -8.31
N ALA A 81 13.74 15.65 -7.60
CA ALA A 81 13.93 16.97 -8.21
C ALA A 81 15.31 17.11 -8.90
N LEU A 82 16.34 16.42 -8.39
CA LEU A 82 17.64 16.31 -9.05
C LEU A 82 17.61 15.41 -10.29
N GLY A 83 16.54 14.65 -10.51
CA GLY A 83 16.47 13.63 -11.55
C GLY A 83 17.22 12.34 -11.19
N ALA A 84 17.61 12.14 -9.95
CA ALA A 84 18.07 10.84 -9.45
C ALA A 84 16.90 9.87 -9.31
N ILE A 85 17.19 8.58 -9.25
CA ILE A 85 16.21 7.49 -9.15
C ILE A 85 16.23 6.94 -7.72
N PRO A 86 15.31 7.35 -6.83
CA PRO A 86 15.21 6.80 -5.49
C PRO A 86 14.83 5.33 -5.52
N ALA A 87 15.66 4.44 -4.95
CA ALA A 87 15.33 3.06 -4.70
C ALA A 87 14.81 2.91 -3.26
N LEU A 88 13.53 2.56 -3.10
CA LEU A 88 12.84 2.60 -1.80
C LEU A 88 12.98 1.29 -1.07
N ILE A 89 13.98 1.20 -0.19
CA ILE A 89 14.38 -0.04 0.49
C ILE A 89 13.44 -0.33 1.67
N ASN A 90 13.04 -1.60 1.81
CA ASN A 90 12.28 -2.06 2.97
C ASN A 90 13.08 -1.86 4.28
N SER A 91 12.86 -0.76 4.96
CA SER A 91 13.54 -0.38 6.21
C SER A 91 13.14 -1.23 7.43
N ARG A 92 12.19 -2.17 7.28
CA ARG A 92 11.79 -3.13 8.30
C ARG A 92 12.45 -4.50 8.10
N GLY A 93 13.13 -4.70 6.97
CA GLY A 93 13.91 -5.89 6.67
C GLY A 93 15.18 -5.99 7.51
N SER A 94 15.84 -7.14 7.47
CA SER A 94 17.16 -7.33 8.05
C SER A 94 18.21 -6.48 7.30
N GLY A 95 19.38 -6.28 7.92
CA GLY A 95 20.51 -5.61 7.26
C GLY A 95 20.94 -6.32 5.97
N GLU A 96 20.88 -7.66 5.96
CA GLU A 96 21.21 -8.48 4.80
C GLU A 96 20.19 -8.31 3.66
N GLU A 97 18.88 -8.31 3.97
CA GLU A 97 17.84 -8.05 2.98
C GLU A 97 17.97 -6.65 2.37
N MET A 98 18.21 -5.63 3.21
CA MET A 98 18.44 -4.26 2.73
C MET A 98 19.68 -4.20 1.83
N ARG A 99 20.81 -4.80 2.24
CA ARG A 99 22.05 -4.85 1.46
C ARG A 99 21.81 -5.49 0.09
N HIS A 100 21.16 -6.63 0.04
CA HIS A 100 20.85 -7.31 -1.23
C HIS A 100 20.02 -6.43 -2.18
N CYS A 101 18.98 -5.75 -1.67
CA CYS A 101 18.18 -4.84 -2.49
C CYS A 101 18.99 -3.65 -3.03
N ILE A 102 19.89 -3.08 -2.20
CA ILE A 102 20.78 -1.98 -2.58
C ILE A 102 21.77 -2.42 -3.67
N GLU A 103 22.38 -3.59 -3.50
CA GLU A 103 23.31 -4.18 -4.46
C GLU A 103 22.60 -4.55 -5.78
N ASP A 104 21.38 -5.11 -5.72
CA ASP A 104 20.58 -5.49 -6.90
C ASP A 104 20.29 -4.30 -7.83
N VAL A 105 20.14 -3.09 -7.29
CA VAL A 105 19.90 -1.88 -8.08
C VAL A 105 21.17 -1.08 -8.37
N GLY A 106 22.30 -1.48 -7.84
CA GLY A 106 23.59 -0.81 -8.02
C GLY A 106 23.61 0.62 -7.47
N ALA A 107 22.92 0.87 -6.34
CA ALA A 107 22.87 2.19 -5.75
C ALA A 107 24.24 2.64 -5.25
N GLY A 108 24.75 3.77 -5.79
CA GLY A 108 26.05 4.33 -5.41
C GLY A 108 26.05 5.06 -4.06
N LEU A 109 24.89 5.45 -3.59
CA LEU A 109 24.66 6.15 -2.32
C LEU A 109 23.44 5.56 -1.62
N VAL A 110 23.53 5.41 -0.31
CA VAL A 110 22.41 5.04 0.57
C VAL A 110 22.12 6.19 1.52
N ILE A 111 20.90 6.71 1.50
CA ILE A 111 20.37 7.62 2.50
C ILE A 111 19.68 6.77 3.57
N ALA A 112 20.15 6.82 4.80
CA ALA A 112 19.65 5.95 5.87
C ALA A 112 19.45 6.71 7.19
N ASP A 113 18.53 6.25 8.03
CA ASP A 113 18.59 6.60 9.44
C ASP A 113 19.72 5.82 10.15
N ARG A 114 20.14 6.28 11.31
CA ARG A 114 21.28 5.70 12.08
C ARG A 114 21.13 4.20 12.29
N ARG A 115 19.93 3.74 12.68
CA ARG A 115 19.70 2.32 12.96
C ARG A 115 19.87 1.44 11.71
N ARG A 116 19.42 1.92 10.53
CA ARG A 116 19.55 1.19 9.26
C ARG A 116 20.98 1.26 8.73
N ALA A 117 21.65 2.39 8.92
CA ALA A 117 23.08 2.51 8.61
C ALA A 117 23.91 1.50 9.42
N GLU A 118 23.67 1.38 10.73
CA GLU A 118 24.35 0.41 11.60
C GLU A 118 24.03 -1.05 11.17
N ALA A 119 22.76 -1.34 10.85
CA ALA A 119 22.36 -2.68 10.38
C ALA A 119 23.03 -3.06 9.03
N LEU A 120 23.19 -2.10 8.13
CA LEU A 120 23.89 -2.30 6.86
C LEU A 120 25.40 -2.59 7.07
N VAL A 121 26.05 -1.84 7.97
CA VAL A 121 27.46 -2.08 8.34
C VAL A 121 27.63 -3.47 8.96
N GLN A 122 26.74 -3.86 9.88
CA GLN A 122 26.75 -5.19 10.50
C GLN A 122 26.51 -6.31 9.47
N ALA A 123 25.74 -6.04 8.41
CA ALA A 123 25.52 -6.96 7.29
C ALA A 123 26.68 -6.96 6.27
N GLY A 124 27.79 -6.23 6.52
CA GLY A 124 28.95 -6.18 5.65
C GLY A 124 28.79 -5.28 4.41
N TYR A 125 27.85 -4.33 4.42
CA TYR A 125 27.78 -3.34 3.35
C TYR A 125 28.94 -2.36 3.43
N THR A 126 29.66 -2.17 2.32
CA THR A 126 30.88 -1.35 2.25
C THR A 126 30.73 -0.10 1.38
N GLY A 127 29.53 0.12 0.80
CA GLY A 127 29.26 1.30 -0.02
C GLY A 127 29.03 2.57 0.81
N THR A 128 28.82 3.69 0.13
CA THR A 128 28.60 4.99 0.78
C THR A 128 27.23 5.04 1.45
N VAL A 129 27.20 5.29 2.76
CA VAL A 129 25.98 5.49 3.55
C VAL A 129 26.00 6.88 4.16
N ALA A 130 25.01 7.69 3.81
CA ALA A 130 24.75 8.97 4.44
C ALA A 130 23.68 8.81 5.53
N VAL A 131 24.04 9.03 6.79
CA VAL A 131 23.07 9.11 7.87
C VAL A 131 22.33 10.43 7.73
N PHE A 132 21.02 10.36 7.49
CA PHE A 132 20.19 11.52 7.19
C PHE A 132 19.01 11.58 8.15
N GLU A 133 19.22 12.33 9.23
CA GLU A 133 18.26 12.58 10.29
C GLU A 133 18.06 14.09 10.46
N GLU A 134 17.24 14.52 11.40
CA GLU A 134 16.89 15.93 11.61
C GLU A 134 18.12 16.85 11.71
N ALA A 135 19.12 16.44 12.50
CA ALA A 135 20.35 17.26 12.70
C ALA A 135 21.10 17.49 11.38
N GLU A 136 21.18 16.48 10.53
CA GLU A 136 21.84 16.56 9.23
C GLU A 136 21.02 17.40 8.25
N LEU A 137 19.69 17.23 8.23
CA LEU A 137 18.81 18.05 7.41
C LEU A 137 18.89 19.53 7.79
N GLU A 138 18.89 19.86 9.09
CA GLU A 138 19.05 21.23 9.56
C GLU A 138 20.47 21.80 9.30
N ALA A 139 21.50 20.95 9.30
CA ALA A 139 22.84 21.36 8.85
C ALA A 139 22.84 21.73 7.36
N MET A 140 22.27 20.88 6.51
CA MET A 140 22.13 21.20 5.07
C MET A 140 21.28 22.45 4.85
N ALA A 141 20.22 22.64 5.64
CA ALA A 141 19.38 23.84 5.55
C ALA A 141 20.14 25.14 5.91
N ARG A 142 21.11 25.08 6.81
CA ARG A 142 22.00 26.23 7.11
C ARG A 142 23.03 26.44 6.01
N ASP A 143 23.71 25.36 5.59
CA ASP A 143 24.83 25.44 4.64
C ASP A 143 24.35 25.86 3.24
N HIS A 144 23.12 25.49 2.88
CA HIS A 144 22.51 25.73 1.57
C HIS A 144 21.22 26.55 1.65
N ALA A 145 21.15 27.49 2.61
CA ALA A 145 19.98 28.35 2.82
C ALA A 145 19.62 29.12 1.51
N GLY A 146 18.33 29.09 1.16
CA GLY A 146 17.84 29.77 -0.04
C GLY A 146 18.10 29.06 -1.37
N SER A 147 18.73 27.87 -1.36
CA SER A 147 18.85 27.07 -2.58
C SER A 147 17.47 26.66 -3.09
N PRO A 148 17.15 26.92 -4.38
CA PRO A 148 15.89 26.52 -4.95
C PRO A 148 15.80 25.00 -5.10
N LEU A 149 14.61 24.46 -5.00
CA LEU A 149 14.37 23.06 -5.41
C LEU A 149 14.50 22.99 -6.93
N PRO A 150 15.41 22.17 -7.47
CA PRO A 150 15.61 22.11 -8.92
C PRO A 150 14.41 21.48 -9.62
N GLU A 151 14.27 21.78 -10.91
CA GLU A 151 13.34 21.09 -11.79
C GLU A 151 14.04 19.85 -12.38
N SER A 152 13.42 18.69 -12.25
CA SER A 152 13.97 17.43 -12.74
C SER A 152 14.11 17.45 -14.27
N PRO A 153 15.27 17.09 -14.81
CA PRO A 153 15.46 16.95 -16.26
C PRO A 153 14.83 15.68 -16.84
N MET A 154 14.29 14.80 -15.99
CA MET A 154 13.72 13.51 -16.39
C MET A 154 12.40 13.70 -17.13
N GLY A 155 12.23 12.91 -18.19
CA GLY A 155 10.99 12.89 -18.98
C GLY A 155 9.89 12.05 -18.35
N THR A 156 8.76 12.04 -19.02
CA THR A 156 7.52 11.37 -18.56
C THR A 156 7.70 9.85 -18.40
N ASP A 157 8.45 9.21 -19.29
CA ASP A 157 8.66 7.76 -19.28
C ASP A 157 9.93 7.32 -18.55
N ASP A 158 10.72 8.29 -18.07
CA ASP A 158 11.90 8.00 -17.26
C ASP A 158 11.50 7.52 -15.86
N PRO A 159 12.34 6.71 -15.19
CA PRO A 159 12.08 6.24 -13.84
C PRO A 159 11.90 7.40 -12.85
N SER A 160 10.83 7.36 -12.07
CA SER A 160 10.63 8.25 -10.90
C SER A 160 11.16 7.62 -9.63
N CYS A 161 11.05 6.30 -9.50
CA CYS A 161 11.59 5.53 -8.38
C CYS A 161 11.61 4.02 -8.69
N ILE A 162 12.28 3.26 -7.83
CA ILE A 162 12.22 1.79 -7.79
C ILE A 162 11.53 1.38 -6.50
N LEU A 163 10.47 0.57 -6.62
CA LEU A 163 9.72 0.00 -5.50
C LEU A 163 9.97 -1.51 -5.44
N PHE A 164 10.36 -2.02 -4.28
CA PHE A 164 10.60 -3.45 -4.12
C PHE A 164 9.31 -4.20 -3.81
N THR A 165 9.10 -5.31 -4.53
CA THR A 165 7.99 -6.23 -4.28
C THR A 165 8.44 -7.38 -3.41
N SER A 166 7.57 -7.90 -2.57
CA SER A 166 7.80 -9.15 -1.85
C SER A 166 7.63 -10.30 -2.83
N GLY A 167 8.69 -10.66 -3.55
CA GLY A 167 8.67 -11.74 -4.53
C GLY A 167 8.22 -13.07 -3.90
N THR A 168 7.32 -13.78 -4.57
CA THR A 168 6.88 -15.13 -4.19
C THR A 168 8.01 -16.16 -4.25
N THR A 169 9.10 -15.84 -4.94
CA THR A 169 10.30 -16.69 -5.15
C THR A 169 11.42 -16.46 -4.13
N GLY A 170 11.20 -15.68 -3.07
CA GLY A 170 12.13 -15.49 -1.96
C GLY A 170 13.03 -14.26 -2.04
N ARG A 171 13.30 -13.68 -3.21
CA ARG A 171 14.03 -12.40 -3.34
C ARG A 171 13.12 -11.30 -3.86
N SER A 172 13.17 -10.13 -3.22
CA SER A 172 12.44 -8.93 -3.68
C SER A 172 12.95 -8.48 -5.04
N LYS A 173 12.03 -7.97 -5.89
CA LYS A 173 12.36 -7.42 -7.21
C LYS A 173 12.07 -5.92 -7.20
N GLY A 174 12.97 -5.12 -7.78
CA GLY A 174 12.78 -3.69 -7.93
C GLY A 174 11.91 -3.36 -9.14
N ALA A 175 10.64 -3.02 -8.94
CA ALA A 175 9.76 -2.55 -10.00
C ALA A 175 10.08 -1.08 -10.35
N ILE A 176 10.33 -0.80 -11.61
CA ILE A 176 10.61 0.55 -12.13
C ILE A 176 9.30 1.28 -12.35
N ILE A 177 9.05 2.30 -11.56
CA ILE A 177 7.89 3.15 -11.70
C ILE A 177 8.30 4.43 -12.43
N SER A 178 7.76 4.65 -13.64
CA SER A 178 8.02 5.87 -14.41
C SER A 178 7.30 7.09 -13.81
N ASN A 179 7.72 8.29 -14.18
CA ASN A 179 7.00 9.51 -13.84
C ASN A 179 5.54 9.44 -14.32
N ARG A 180 5.29 8.92 -15.52
CA ARG A 180 3.94 8.66 -16.04
C ARG A 180 3.14 7.77 -15.11
N ALA A 181 3.68 6.62 -14.73
CA ALA A 181 2.97 5.65 -13.90
C ALA A 181 2.65 6.23 -12.52
N MET A 182 3.61 6.85 -11.87
CA MET A 182 3.45 7.48 -10.56
C MET A 182 2.37 8.57 -10.56
N LEU A 183 2.45 9.50 -11.52
CA LEU A 183 1.51 10.61 -11.64
C LEU A 183 0.12 10.15 -12.08
N THR A 184 0.02 9.15 -12.96
CA THR A 184 -1.27 8.57 -13.34
C THR A 184 -1.98 8.00 -12.13
N GLY A 185 -1.28 7.27 -11.25
CA GLY A 185 -1.87 6.74 -10.01
C GLY A 185 -2.40 7.84 -9.09
N VAL A 186 -1.64 8.94 -8.90
CA VAL A 186 -2.10 10.12 -8.14
C VAL A 186 -3.35 10.73 -8.77
N MET A 187 -3.34 10.95 -10.09
CA MET A 187 -4.47 11.57 -10.81
C MET A 187 -5.72 10.69 -10.84
N MET A 188 -5.56 9.36 -10.97
CA MET A 188 -6.68 8.42 -10.90
C MET A 188 -7.39 8.47 -9.56
N ALA A 189 -6.64 8.50 -8.45
CA ALA A 189 -7.21 8.64 -7.11
C ALA A 189 -7.95 9.97 -6.93
N GLN A 190 -7.38 11.09 -7.42
CA GLN A 190 -8.05 12.40 -7.40
C GLN A 190 -9.33 12.40 -8.23
N HIS A 191 -9.29 11.82 -9.44
CA HIS A 191 -10.45 11.75 -10.32
C HIS A 191 -11.56 10.89 -9.72
N ALA A 192 -11.23 9.73 -9.13
CA ALA A 192 -12.20 8.90 -8.42
C ALA A 192 -12.85 9.65 -7.24
N GLY A 193 -12.05 10.37 -6.45
CA GLY A 193 -12.55 11.24 -5.38
C GLY A 193 -13.46 12.36 -5.87
N ALA A 194 -13.14 13.00 -7.00
CA ALA A 194 -13.97 14.04 -7.62
C ALA A 194 -15.31 13.46 -8.13
N ARG A 195 -15.30 12.29 -8.77
CA ARG A 195 -16.52 11.59 -9.20
C ARG A 195 -17.42 11.21 -8.02
N PHE A 196 -16.81 10.70 -6.94
CA PHE A 196 -17.54 10.42 -5.70
C PHE A 196 -18.15 11.71 -5.14
N GLY A 197 -17.37 12.79 -5.06
CA GLY A 197 -17.85 14.10 -4.61
C GLY A 197 -19.02 14.63 -5.43
N ALA A 198 -18.97 14.52 -6.77
CA ALA A 198 -20.05 14.93 -7.65
C ALA A 198 -21.36 14.16 -7.39
N ARG A 199 -21.28 12.83 -7.22
CA ARG A 199 -22.44 12.00 -6.85
C ARG A 199 -23.03 12.39 -5.48
N MET A 200 -22.16 12.72 -4.51
CA MET A 200 -22.62 13.15 -3.19
C MET A 200 -23.29 14.54 -3.24
N ALA A 201 -22.73 15.48 -4.00
CA ALA A 201 -23.33 16.80 -4.22
C ALA A 201 -24.71 16.68 -4.87
N GLU A 202 -24.83 15.85 -5.91
CA GLU A 202 -26.11 15.54 -6.57
C GLU A 202 -27.13 14.93 -5.58
N LYS A 203 -26.72 13.94 -4.77
CA LYS A 203 -27.58 13.29 -3.75
C LYS A 203 -28.05 14.29 -2.68
N LEU A 204 -27.23 15.29 -2.36
CA LEU A 204 -27.56 16.36 -1.40
C LEU A 204 -28.31 17.53 -2.04
N GLY A 205 -28.47 17.57 -3.36
CA GLY A 205 -29.11 18.67 -4.08
C GLY A 205 -28.35 20.00 -4.04
N ILE A 206 -27.00 19.94 -3.93
CA ILE A 206 -26.13 21.12 -3.90
C ILE A 206 -25.12 21.06 -5.07
N ASP A 207 -24.58 22.22 -5.45
CA ASP A 207 -23.53 22.26 -6.46
C ASP A 207 -22.17 21.77 -5.90
N MET A 208 -21.26 21.38 -6.82
CA MET A 208 -19.95 20.83 -6.46
C MET A 208 -19.06 21.83 -5.71
N ALA A 209 -19.16 23.13 -6.00
CA ALA A 209 -18.35 24.15 -5.32
C ALA A 209 -18.80 24.28 -3.85
N THR A 210 -20.11 24.31 -3.60
CA THR A 210 -20.69 24.29 -2.24
C THR A 210 -20.28 23.02 -1.49
N PHE A 211 -20.36 21.85 -2.15
CA PHE A 211 -19.92 20.58 -1.56
C PHE A 211 -18.43 20.60 -1.17
N MET A 212 -17.57 21.09 -2.05
CA MET A 212 -16.13 21.16 -1.79
C MET A 212 -15.77 22.18 -0.70
N ALA A 213 -16.44 23.33 -0.68
CA ALA A 213 -16.23 24.36 0.35
C ALA A 213 -16.65 23.91 1.77
N ALA A 214 -17.62 23.01 1.87
CA ALA A 214 -18.06 22.43 3.14
C ALA A 214 -17.12 21.34 3.67
N ARG A 215 -16.20 20.82 2.87
CA ARG A 215 -15.29 19.76 3.31
C ARG A 215 -14.11 20.32 4.07
N PRO A 216 -13.72 19.72 5.20
CA PRO A 216 -12.50 20.10 5.88
C PRO A 216 -11.30 19.81 4.98
N ARG A 217 -10.20 20.53 5.21
CA ARG A 217 -8.92 20.24 4.59
C ARG A 217 -8.48 18.81 4.94
N SER A 218 -8.03 18.05 3.93
CA SER A 218 -7.59 16.67 4.11
C SER A 218 -6.49 16.57 5.16
N ALA A 219 -6.67 15.72 6.16
CA ALA A 219 -5.69 15.34 7.17
C ALA A 219 -5.67 13.82 7.29
N VAL A 220 -4.50 13.21 7.09
CA VAL A 220 -4.37 11.75 6.90
C VAL A 220 -3.29 11.19 7.82
N PHE A 221 -3.53 10.02 8.41
CA PHE A 221 -2.48 9.28 9.08
C PHE A 221 -1.50 8.65 8.10
N LEU A 222 -0.22 8.72 8.43
CA LEU A 222 0.81 7.92 7.80
C LEU A 222 1.13 6.69 8.64
N ILE A 223 0.44 5.59 8.39
CA ILE A 223 0.70 4.29 9.00
C ILE A 223 1.35 3.30 8.03
N PHE A 224 1.17 3.50 6.73
CA PHE A 224 1.85 2.69 5.72
C PHE A 224 3.32 3.06 5.59
N PRO A 225 4.20 2.07 5.35
CA PRO A 225 5.61 2.37 5.09
C PRO A 225 5.78 3.18 3.80
N MET A 226 6.69 4.16 3.84
CA MET A 226 7.00 4.99 2.68
C MET A 226 7.72 4.25 1.54
N PHE A 227 8.34 3.10 1.84
CA PHE A 227 8.91 2.23 0.80
C PHE A 227 7.86 1.38 0.05
N HIS A 228 6.57 1.57 0.35
CA HIS A 228 5.44 0.99 -0.37
C HIS A 228 4.68 2.05 -1.17
N VAL A 229 4.09 1.61 -2.28
CA VAL A 229 3.26 2.46 -3.13
C VAL A 229 2.13 3.14 -2.35
N SER A 230 1.52 2.48 -1.36
CA SER A 230 0.48 3.07 -0.50
C SER A 230 1.02 4.24 0.33
N GLY A 231 2.24 4.16 0.84
CA GLY A 231 2.88 5.26 1.58
C GLY A 231 3.31 6.40 0.66
N VAL A 232 4.16 6.11 -0.33
CA VAL A 232 4.75 7.15 -1.17
C VAL A 232 3.75 7.76 -2.14
N GLN A 233 2.97 6.96 -2.87
CA GLN A 233 2.10 7.46 -3.92
C GLN A 233 0.74 7.92 -3.38
N GLN A 234 0.03 7.07 -2.62
CA GLN A 234 -1.33 7.38 -2.20
C GLN A 234 -1.35 8.41 -1.07
N ILE A 235 -0.50 8.25 -0.04
CA ILE A 235 -0.47 9.19 1.08
C ILE A 235 0.42 10.38 0.75
N PHE A 236 1.72 10.21 0.58
CA PHE A 236 2.63 11.34 0.46
C PHE A 236 2.33 12.22 -0.75
N LEU A 237 2.45 11.69 -1.97
CA LEU A 237 2.21 12.47 -3.18
C LEU A 237 0.73 12.83 -3.35
N GLY A 238 -0.18 11.93 -3.00
CA GLY A 238 -1.62 12.17 -3.07
C GLY A 238 -2.10 13.29 -2.14
N VAL A 239 -1.61 13.34 -0.90
CA VAL A 239 -1.93 14.41 0.06
C VAL A 239 -1.26 15.72 -0.35
N MET A 240 0.00 15.68 -0.78
CA MET A 240 0.71 16.84 -1.32
C MET A 240 -0.08 17.50 -2.46
N ALA A 241 -0.54 16.71 -3.42
CA ALA A 241 -1.29 17.18 -4.59
C ALA A 241 -2.66 17.81 -4.26
N ARG A 242 -3.20 17.52 -3.04
CA ARG A 242 -4.48 18.08 -2.54
C ARG A 242 -4.28 19.24 -1.56
N GLY A 243 -3.05 19.60 -1.22
CA GLY A 243 -2.77 20.60 -0.18
C GLY A 243 -3.15 20.13 1.23
N GLY A 244 -3.17 18.82 1.47
CA GLY A 244 -3.56 18.22 2.74
C GLY A 244 -2.47 18.23 3.81
N LYS A 245 -2.75 17.58 4.94
CA LYS A 245 -1.84 17.40 6.09
C LYS A 245 -1.58 15.92 6.33
N ILE A 246 -0.33 15.54 6.58
CA ILE A 246 0.08 14.18 6.95
C ILE A 246 0.50 14.17 8.41
N VAL A 247 -0.11 13.30 9.20
CA VAL A 247 0.22 13.10 10.61
C VAL A 247 0.92 11.76 10.75
N PHE A 248 2.14 11.78 11.28
CA PHE A 248 2.94 10.57 11.48
C PHE A 248 2.43 9.78 12.67
N HIS A 249 2.29 8.47 12.47
CA HIS A 249 2.04 7.50 13.54
C HIS A 249 3.09 6.40 13.44
N LYS A 250 4.24 6.65 14.07
CA LYS A 250 5.48 5.85 13.89
C LYS A 250 5.33 4.40 14.31
N ARG A 251 4.53 4.14 15.35
CA ARG A 251 4.26 2.81 15.87
C ARG A 251 2.78 2.72 16.22
N TRP A 252 2.11 1.76 15.64
CA TRP A 252 0.68 1.60 15.86
C TRP A 252 0.35 1.49 17.36
N ASN A 253 -0.53 2.37 17.82
CA ASN A 253 -1.10 2.41 19.15
C ASN A 253 -2.53 2.97 19.02
N PRO A 254 -3.58 2.19 19.31
CA PRO A 254 -4.96 2.62 19.08
C PRO A 254 -5.38 3.81 19.97
N ALA A 255 -4.93 3.88 21.22
CA ALA A 255 -5.22 5.01 22.11
C ALA A 255 -4.63 6.32 21.58
N GLU A 256 -3.39 6.27 21.08
CA GLU A 256 -2.76 7.41 20.44
C GLU A 256 -3.43 7.76 19.11
N ALA A 257 -3.89 6.77 18.34
CA ALA A 257 -4.61 7.01 17.09
C ALA A 257 -5.91 7.80 17.33
N VAL A 258 -6.75 7.39 18.28
CA VAL A 258 -8.00 8.12 18.59
C VAL A 258 -7.72 9.50 19.16
N ARG A 259 -6.66 9.67 19.97
CA ARG A 259 -6.22 10.98 20.46
C ARG A 259 -5.82 11.91 19.31
N LEU A 260 -5.06 11.40 18.33
CA LEU A 260 -4.60 12.19 17.19
C LEU A 260 -5.73 12.51 16.21
N ILE A 261 -6.74 11.63 16.08
CA ILE A 261 -7.93 11.95 15.26
C ILE A 261 -8.57 13.24 15.77
N GLU A 262 -8.79 13.35 17.08
CA GLU A 262 -9.35 14.54 17.70
C GLU A 262 -8.40 15.73 17.60
N ALA A 263 -7.16 15.58 18.07
CA ALA A 263 -6.20 16.67 18.21
C ALA A 263 -5.77 17.28 16.87
N GLU A 264 -5.64 16.45 15.83
CA GLU A 264 -5.18 16.88 14.50
C GLU A 264 -6.31 16.97 13.47
N GLY A 265 -7.54 16.67 13.86
CA GLY A 265 -8.69 16.71 12.95
C GLY A 265 -8.52 15.78 11.76
N ILE A 266 -8.14 14.52 12.00
CA ILE A 266 -7.94 13.52 10.94
C ILE A 266 -9.25 13.29 10.20
N THR A 267 -9.21 13.44 8.87
CA THR A 267 -10.39 13.32 8.01
C THR A 267 -10.49 11.98 7.30
N GLU A 268 -9.35 11.32 7.11
CA GLU A 268 -9.26 10.07 6.35
C GLU A 268 -8.37 9.08 7.12
N PHE A 269 -8.89 7.89 7.37
CA PHE A 269 -8.14 6.78 7.95
C PHE A 269 -8.12 5.61 6.96
N THR A 270 -6.93 5.24 6.50
CA THR A 270 -6.73 4.04 5.68
C THR A 270 -5.69 3.16 6.34
N GLY A 271 -6.06 1.93 6.68
CA GLY A 271 -5.17 1.01 7.36
C GLY A 271 -5.47 -0.46 7.09
N PRO A 272 -4.58 -1.37 7.51
CA PRO A 272 -4.86 -2.81 7.52
C PRO A 272 -6.07 -3.14 8.40
N PRO A 273 -6.83 -4.21 8.13
CA PRO A 273 -8.01 -4.59 8.93
C PRO A 273 -7.76 -4.70 10.43
N MET A 274 -6.57 -5.17 10.83
CA MET A 274 -6.19 -5.27 12.24
C MET A 274 -6.21 -3.91 12.95
N THR A 275 -5.69 -2.85 12.32
CA THR A 275 -5.69 -1.51 12.92
C THR A 275 -7.11 -0.95 13.10
N LEU A 276 -8.03 -1.35 12.24
CA LEU A 276 -9.44 -0.98 12.36
C LEU A 276 -10.13 -1.72 13.52
N TRP A 277 -9.83 -3.01 13.70
CA TRP A 277 -10.28 -3.77 14.89
C TRP A 277 -9.73 -3.18 16.18
N ASP A 278 -8.44 -2.85 16.23
CA ASP A 278 -7.80 -2.25 17.40
C ASP A 278 -8.47 -0.91 17.76
N MET A 279 -8.76 -0.08 16.74
CA MET A 279 -9.44 1.19 16.95
C MET A 279 -10.88 1.00 17.47
N LEU A 280 -11.61 -0.02 16.98
CA LEU A 280 -12.94 -0.35 17.49
C LEU A 280 -12.91 -0.82 18.94
N ALA A 281 -11.89 -1.58 19.32
CA ALA A 281 -11.71 -2.13 20.66
C ALA A 281 -11.16 -1.10 21.67
N GLU A 282 -10.67 0.06 21.22
CA GLU A 282 -10.05 1.07 22.08
C GLU A 282 -11.09 1.76 22.99
N PRO A 283 -11.01 1.63 24.33
CA PRO A 283 -12.01 2.16 25.24
C PRO A 283 -12.12 3.68 25.20
N SER A 284 -10.98 4.40 25.06
CA SER A 284 -10.95 5.86 25.05
C SER A 284 -11.63 6.47 23.82
N ARG A 285 -11.96 5.65 22.81
CA ARG A 285 -12.71 6.07 21.62
C ARG A 285 -14.06 6.72 21.97
N ALA A 286 -14.74 6.21 23.01
CA ALA A 286 -16.05 6.73 23.43
C ALA A 286 -15.95 8.12 24.10
N GLU A 287 -14.77 8.53 24.54
CA GLU A 287 -14.52 9.78 25.26
C GLU A 287 -13.96 10.89 24.33
N ARG A 288 -13.69 10.57 23.06
CA ARG A 288 -13.06 11.45 22.09
C ARG A 288 -14.02 11.94 21.01
N ASP A 289 -13.80 13.17 20.55
CA ASP A 289 -14.47 13.68 19.36
C ASP A 289 -13.81 13.18 18.08
N LEU A 290 -14.40 12.18 17.45
CA LEU A 290 -13.97 11.61 16.17
C LEU A 290 -14.81 12.13 14.99
N SER A 291 -15.53 13.24 15.16
CA SER A 291 -16.43 13.80 14.14
C SER A 291 -15.69 14.24 12.87
N SER A 292 -14.43 14.62 12.97
CA SER A 292 -13.58 14.99 11.84
C SER A 292 -13.35 13.83 10.85
N LEU A 293 -13.39 12.57 11.33
CA LEU A 293 -13.14 11.38 10.52
C LEU A 293 -14.29 11.15 9.53
N GLY A 294 -14.12 11.57 8.29
CA GLY A 294 -15.13 11.49 7.23
C GLY A 294 -15.08 10.17 6.45
N SER A 295 -13.91 9.56 6.29
CA SER A 295 -13.76 8.30 5.54
C SER A 295 -12.84 7.30 6.24
N ILE A 296 -13.20 6.02 6.09
CA ILE A 296 -12.46 4.87 6.62
C ILE A 296 -12.30 3.86 5.48
N ALA A 297 -11.07 3.46 5.19
CA ALA A 297 -10.79 2.52 4.14
C ALA A 297 -9.82 1.41 4.59
N SER A 298 -9.90 0.26 3.95
CA SER A 298 -8.89 -0.78 4.06
C SER A 298 -7.88 -0.65 2.92
N GLY A 299 -6.61 -0.85 3.26
CA GLY A 299 -5.52 -0.90 2.29
C GLY A 299 -4.74 -2.21 2.37
N GLY A 300 -4.47 -2.82 1.20
CA GLY A 300 -3.67 -4.04 1.07
C GLY A 300 -4.41 -5.35 1.33
N GLN A 301 -5.61 -5.33 1.91
CA GLN A 301 -6.50 -6.48 2.12
C GLN A 301 -7.97 -6.02 2.09
N ALA A 302 -8.88 -6.91 1.67
CA ALA A 302 -10.31 -6.67 1.76
C ALA A 302 -10.78 -6.63 3.23
N LEU A 303 -11.82 -5.86 3.51
CA LEU A 303 -12.51 -5.90 4.81
C LEU A 303 -13.39 -7.14 4.90
N ALA A 304 -13.28 -7.86 6.01
CA ALA A 304 -14.26 -8.89 6.31
C ALA A 304 -15.63 -8.24 6.57
N PRO A 305 -16.75 -8.87 6.16
CA PRO A 305 -18.10 -8.31 6.33
C PRO A 305 -18.44 -7.94 7.77
N ASN A 306 -18.01 -8.75 8.75
CA ASN A 306 -18.22 -8.47 10.18
C ASN A 306 -17.45 -7.23 10.66
N LEU A 307 -16.26 -6.96 10.12
CA LEU A 307 -15.53 -5.73 10.44
C LEU A 307 -16.22 -4.51 9.83
N LEU A 308 -16.68 -4.61 8.58
CA LEU A 308 -17.42 -3.52 7.95
C LEU A 308 -18.70 -3.20 8.73
N ALA A 309 -19.47 -4.20 9.14
CA ALA A 309 -20.67 -4.02 9.95
C ALA A 309 -20.36 -3.32 11.28
N ALA A 310 -19.33 -3.77 12.00
CA ALA A 310 -18.89 -3.14 13.25
C ALA A 310 -18.42 -1.68 13.06
N LEU A 311 -17.74 -1.39 11.95
CA LEU A 311 -17.32 -0.03 11.62
C LEU A 311 -18.52 0.86 11.28
N GLN A 312 -19.52 0.36 10.55
CA GLN A 312 -20.75 1.10 10.23
C GLN A 312 -21.55 1.46 11.49
N GLU A 313 -21.62 0.53 12.45
CA GLU A 313 -22.26 0.77 13.74
C GLU A 313 -21.48 1.81 14.58
N ALA A 314 -20.16 1.69 14.65
CA ALA A 314 -19.32 2.56 15.47
C ALA A 314 -19.12 3.96 14.87
N PHE A 315 -19.21 4.09 13.56
CA PHE A 315 -18.96 5.32 12.80
C PHE A 315 -20.11 5.60 11.80
N PRO A 316 -21.33 5.86 12.27
CA PRO A 316 -22.48 6.10 11.41
C PRO A 316 -22.25 7.32 10.50
N GLY A 317 -22.72 7.22 9.25
CA GLY A 317 -22.62 8.31 8.27
C GLY A 317 -21.23 8.53 7.66
N ARG A 318 -20.24 7.71 7.98
CA ARG A 318 -18.89 7.77 7.36
C ARG A 318 -18.87 7.06 6.02
N VAL A 319 -17.92 7.49 5.17
CA VAL A 319 -17.69 6.87 3.87
C VAL A 319 -16.71 5.71 4.06
N PHE A 320 -17.15 4.51 3.69
CA PHE A 320 -16.28 3.33 3.66
C PHE A 320 -15.81 3.08 2.24
N GLY A 321 -14.59 2.53 2.09
CA GLY A 321 -14.03 2.28 0.78
C GLY A 321 -12.98 1.18 0.79
N GLY A 322 -12.73 0.64 -0.40
CA GLY A 322 -11.69 -0.34 -0.65
C GLY A 322 -11.36 -0.38 -2.13
N GLY A 323 -10.16 -0.84 -2.45
CA GLY A 323 -9.70 -0.93 -3.83
C GLY A 323 -8.62 -1.98 -3.98
N TYR A 324 -8.30 -2.29 -5.23
CA TYR A 324 -7.27 -3.24 -5.60
C TYR A 324 -6.17 -2.58 -6.40
N GLY A 325 -4.96 -3.03 -6.17
CA GLY A 325 -3.75 -2.61 -6.87
C GLY A 325 -2.51 -3.21 -6.25
N MET A 326 -1.38 -3.04 -6.89
CA MET A 326 -0.10 -3.60 -6.50
C MET A 326 1.04 -2.63 -6.83
N THR A 327 2.26 -2.96 -6.43
CA THR A 327 3.44 -2.15 -6.73
C THR A 327 3.62 -1.96 -8.23
N GLU A 328 3.44 -3.03 -9.01
CA GLU A 328 3.60 -3.07 -10.46
C GLU A 328 2.55 -2.24 -11.22
N THR A 329 1.47 -1.83 -10.54
CA THR A 329 0.44 -0.93 -11.09
C THR A 329 0.55 0.50 -10.54
N ALA A 330 1.66 0.85 -9.90
CA ALA A 330 1.88 2.16 -9.27
C ALA A 330 0.68 2.63 -8.43
N GLY A 331 0.06 1.72 -7.69
CA GLY A 331 -1.10 2.00 -6.84
C GLY A 331 -2.38 1.30 -7.25
N SER A 332 -3.53 1.89 -6.93
CA SER A 332 -4.85 1.32 -7.14
C SER A 332 -5.26 1.34 -8.61
N VAL A 333 -5.82 0.24 -9.10
CA VAL A 333 -6.40 0.10 -10.45
C VAL A 333 -7.91 -0.05 -10.43
N SER A 334 -8.49 -0.39 -9.27
CA SER A 334 -9.94 -0.36 -9.06
C SER A 334 -10.27 0.21 -7.68
N LEU A 335 -11.48 0.76 -7.54
CA LEU A 335 -11.93 1.41 -6.30
C LEU A 335 -13.46 1.34 -6.18
N ALA A 336 -13.95 1.12 -4.96
CA ALA A 336 -15.32 1.39 -4.56
C ALA A 336 -15.35 2.28 -3.31
N MET A 337 -16.30 3.19 -3.23
CA MET A 337 -16.50 4.10 -2.10
C MET A 337 -17.99 4.27 -1.79
N GLY A 338 -18.31 4.48 -0.51
CA GLY A 338 -19.67 4.70 -0.03
C GLY A 338 -20.59 3.52 -0.30
N GLU A 339 -21.78 3.78 -0.79
CA GLU A 339 -22.80 2.75 -1.07
C GLU A 339 -22.34 1.69 -2.07
N LEU A 340 -21.52 2.08 -3.06
CA LEU A 340 -20.93 1.13 -4.02
C LEU A 340 -20.03 0.08 -3.35
N TYR A 341 -19.37 0.44 -2.25
CA TYR A 341 -18.56 -0.47 -1.46
C TYR A 341 -19.38 -1.27 -0.45
N THR A 342 -20.27 -0.59 0.29
CA THR A 342 -21.02 -1.22 1.37
C THR A 342 -22.09 -2.21 0.88
N SER A 343 -22.56 -2.06 -0.36
CA SER A 343 -23.49 -3.02 -0.99
C SER A 343 -22.80 -4.27 -1.54
N ARG A 344 -21.47 -4.23 -1.78
CA ARG A 344 -20.67 -5.32 -2.33
C ARG A 344 -19.28 -5.36 -1.70
N PRO A 345 -19.18 -5.63 -0.38
CA PRO A 345 -17.92 -5.57 0.35
C PRO A 345 -16.88 -6.62 -0.07
N GLU A 346 -17.33 -7.67 -0.77
CA GLU A 346 -16.48 -8.72 -1.36
C GLU A 346 -15.76 -8.24 -2.63
N CYS A 347 -16.23 -7.15 -3.25
CA CYS A 347 -15.63 -6.61 -4.48
C CYS A 347 -14.65 -5.48 -4.17
N SER A 348 -13.64 -5.38 -5.01
CA SER A 348 -12.63 -4.30 -4.97
C SER A 348 -13.02 -3.08 -5.82
N GLY A 349 -14.31 -2.96 -6.16
CA GLY A 349 -14.86 -1.86 -6.94
C GLY A 349 -14.77 -2.04 -8.44
N VAL A 350 -14.84 -0.92 -9.16
CA VAL A 350 -14.73 -0.88 -10.62
C VAL A 350 -13.38 -0.32 -11.04
N ALA A 351 -12.93 -0.68 -12.23
CA ALA A 351 -11.68 -0.17 -12.79
C ALA A 351 -11.67 1.37 -12.84
N HIS A 352 -10.51 1.98 -12.56
CA HIS A 352 -10.29 3.40 -12.83
C HIS A 352 -10.35 3.68 -14.34
N ASP A 353 -10.69 4.91 -14.71
CA ASP A 353 -10.95 5.29 -16.12
C ASP A 353 -9.79 5.02 -17.10
N LEU A 354 -8.55 4.98 -16.60
CA LEU A 354 -7.36 4.67 -17.42
C LEU A 354 -6.83 3.25 -17.21
N ALA A 355 -7.42 2.47 -16.30
CA ALA A 355 -7.09 1.08 -16.07
C ALA A 355 -7.97 0.19 -16.95
N GLU A 356 -7.35 -0.51 -17.89
CA GLU A 356 -8.02 -1.60 -18.60
C GLU A 356 -7.78 -2.88 -17.80
N MET A 357 -8.84 -3.63 -17.54
CA MET A 357 -8.77 -4.90 -16.80
C MET A 357 -9.48 -5.99 -17.58
N ARG A 358 -8.91 -7.18 -17.58
CA ARG A 358 -9.53 -8.40 -18.12
C ARG A 358 -9.19 -9.59 -17.23
N VAL A 359 -9.98 -10.62 -17.31
CA VAL A 359 -9.73 -11.92 -16.71
C VAL A 359 -9.37 -12.91 -17.81
N VAL A 360 -8.37 -13.74 -17.60
CA VAL A 360 -7.98 -14.80 -18.54
C VAL A 360 -7.99 -16.15 -17.85
N ASP A 361 -8.44 -17.17 -18.58
CA ASP A 361 -8.40 -18.56 -18.13
C ASP A 361 -6.97 -19.15 -18.15
N GLU A 362 -6.83 -20.42 -17.85
CA GLU A 362 -5.54 -21.12 -17.83
C GLU A 362 -4.90 -21.24 -19.23
N ASP A 363 -5.70 -21.21 -20.28
CA ASP A 363 -5.27 -21.26 -21.68
C ASP A 363 -4.95 -19.87 -22.24
N GLY A 364 -5.20 -18.80 -21.47
CA GLY A 364 -4.96 -17.40 -21.84
C GLY A 364 -6.10 -16.75 -22.63
N HIS A 365 -7.26 -17.41 -22.75
CA HIS A 365 -8.45 -16.81 -23.37
C HIS A 365 -9.15 -15.86 -22.39
N VAL A 366 -9.80 -14.83 -22.94
CA VAL A 366 -10.57 -13.89 -22.11
C VAL A 366 -11.81 -14.61 -21.59
N ALA A 367 -11.93 -14.65 -20.25
CA ALA A 367 -13.05 -15.25 -19.55
C ALA A 367 -14.33 -14.42 -19.72
N ALA A 368 -15.48 -15.08 -19.68
CA ALA A 368 -16.78 -14.41 -19.67
C ALA A 368 -17.02 -13.66 -18.35
N PRO A 369 -17.92 -12.66 -18.31
CA PRO A 369 -18.25 -11.97 -17.06
C PRO A 369 -18.70 -12.94 -15.96
N GLY A 370 -18.08 -12.84 -14.78
CA GLY A 370 -18.32 -13.70 -13.63
C GLY A 370 -17.48 -14.98 -13.60
N GLU A 371 -16.81 -15.34 -14.68
CA GLU A 371 -15.88 -16.47 -14.68
C GLU A 371 -14.56 -16.10 -13.99
N VAL A 372 -14.03 -17.05 -13.21
CA VAL A 372 -12.81 -16.90 -12.44
C VAL A 372 -11.58 -17.22 -13.29
N GLY A 373 -10.59 -16.35 -13.26
CA GLY A 373 -9.30 -16.54 -13.93
C GLY A 373 -8.25 -15.56 -13.41
N GLU A 374 -7.11 -15.46 -14.10
CA GLU A 374 -6.08 -14.48 -13.74
C GLU A 374 -6.47 -13.08 -14.17
N ILE A 375 -6.38 -12.13 -13.24
CA ILE A 375 -6.61 -10.72 -13.54
C ILE A 375 -5.38 -10.16 -14.27
N CYS A 376 -5.63 -9.57 -15.44
CA CYS A 376 -4.63 -8.86 -16.22
C CYS A 376 -4.99 -7.37 -16.30
N VAL A 377 -3.97 -6.52 -16.21
CA VAL A 377 -4.16 -5.06 -16.18
C VAL A 377 -3.28 -4.38 -17.24
N ARG A 378 -3.82 -3.36 -17.89
CA ARG A 378 -3.09 -2.52 -18.85
C ARG A 378 -3.44 -1.05 -18.66
N GLY A 379 -2.46 -0.17 -18.83
CA GLY A 379 -2.67 1.29 -18.75
C GLY A 379 -1.39 2.07 -18.46
N PRO A 380 -1.48 3.39 -18.41
CA PRO A 380 -0.33 4.27 -18.21
C PRO A 380 0.27 4.21 -16.80
N MET A 381 -0.40 3.58 -15.84
CA MET A 381 0.06 3.39 -14.46
C MET A 381 0.91 2.14 -14.26
N ILE A 382 1.12 1.32 -15.30
CA ILE A 382 1.88 0.08 -15.18
C ILE A 382 3.38 0.36 -15.13
N MET A 383 4.11 -0.43 -14.32
CA MET A 383 5.58 -0.38 -14.25
C MET A 383 6.23 -0.55 -15.62
N SER A 384 7.43 -0.01 -15.79
CA SER A 384 8.21 -0.22 -17.01
C SER A 384 8.86 -1.61 -17.07
N GLY A 385 8.97 -2.30 -15.94
CA GLY A 385 9.58 -3.61 -15.79
C GLY A 385 10.31 -3.75 -14.45
N TYR A 386 11.05 -4.83 -14.28
CA TYR A 386 11.90 -5.06 -13.11
C TYR A 386 13.36 -4.66 -13.42
N TRP A 387 13.97 -3.92 -12.51
CA TRP A 387 15.33 -3.40 -12.66
C TRP A 387 16.35 -4.51 -12.85
N GLY A 388 17.09 -4.47 -13.97
CA GLY A 388 18.10 -5.46 -14.29
C GLY A 388 17.59 -6.90 -14.51
N LYS A 389 16.27 -7.09 -14.67
CA LYS A 389 15.64 -8.43 -14.76
C LYS A 389 14.76 -8.56 -16.01
N PRO A 390 15.37 -8.64 -17.21
CA PRO A 390 14.62 -8.66 -18.47
C PRO A 390 13.73 -9.91 -18.63
N GLU A 391 14.17 -11.07 -18.14
CA GLU A 391 13.43 -12.33 -18.25
C GLU A 391 12.16 -12.28 -17.37
N GLU A 392 12.29 -11.84 -16.11
CA GLU A 392 11.15 -11.67 -15.21
C GLU A 392 10.20 -10.57 -15.69
N THR A 393 10.75 -9.52 -16.33
CA THR A 393 9.94 -8.48 -16.97
C THR A 393 9.13 -9.09 -18.12
N ALA A 394 9.76 -9.82 -19.02
CA ALA A 394 9.06 -10.48 -20.14
C ALA A 394 8.01 -11.49 -19.64
N ALA A 395 8.29 -12.22 -18.55
CA ALA A 395 7.34 -13.16 -17.96
C ALA A 395 6.13 -12.48 -17.32
N ALA A 396 6.27 -11.23 -16.83
CA ALA A 396 5.19 -10.46 -16.20
C ALA A 396 4.17 -9.92 -17.19
N PHE A 397 4.52 -9.82 -18.48
CA PHE A 397 3.61 -9.31 -19.51
C PHE A 397 3.24 -10.40 -20.50
N ASP A 398 2.08 -10.26 -21.11
CA ASP A 398 1.73 -11.04 -22.30
C ASP A 398 2.17 -10.35 -23.60
N ALA A 399 1.93 -11.00 -24.73
CA ALA A 399 2.32 -10.49 -26.05
C ALA A 399 1.59 -9.19 -26.45
N GLU A 400 0.45 -8.88 -25.81
CA GLU A 400 -0.36 -7.68 -26.06
C GLU A 400 -0.04 -6.54 -25.07
N GLY A 401 0.93 -6.74 -24.16
CA GLY A 401 1.36 -5.76 -23.16
C GLY A 401 0.45 -5.69 -21.93
N TRP A 402 -0.32 -6.72 -21.63
CA TRP A 402 -1.05 -6.82 -20.37
C TRP A 402 -0.15 -7.35 -19.26
N LEU A 403 -0.14 -6.66 -18.13
CA LEU A 403 0.49 -7.13 -16.92
C LEU A 403 -0.33 -8.29 -16.33
N LYS A 404 0.28 -9.45 -16.19
CA LYS A 404 -0.25 -10.59 -15.44
C LYS A 404 -0.01 -10.34 -13.96
N THR A 405 -1.10 -10.16 -13.19
CA THR A 405 -0.97 -9.74 -11.78
C THR A 405 -0.59 -10.89 -10.85
N GLY A 406 -0.82 -12.13 -11.27
CA GLY A 406 -0.74 -13.30 -10.40
C GLY A 406 -1.89 -13.39 -9.40
N ASP A 407 -2.84 -12.45 -9.43
CA ASP A 407 -4.05 -12.48 -8.62
C ASP A 407 -5.19 -13.11 -9.44
N VAL A 408 -5.97 -13.96 -8.80
CA VAL A 408 -7.12 -14.67 -9.38
C VAL A 408 -8.40 -13.98 -8.94
N GLY A 409 -9.34 -13.82 -9.86
CA GLY A 409 -10.60 -13.16 -9.56
C GLY A 409 -11.55 -13.18 -10.76
N TYR A 410 -12.59 -12.42 -10.68
CA TYR A 410 -13.54 -12.24 -11.76
C TYR A 410 -13.96 -10.76 -11.91
N ILE A 411 -14.51 -10.44 -13.07
CA ILE A 411 -15.19 -9.16 -13.33
C ILE A 411 -16.62 -9.50 -13.68
N ASP A 412 -17.59 -8.97 -12.93
CA ASP A 412 -18.99 -9.27 -13.17
C ASP A 412 -19.57 -8.47 -14.38
N GLU A 413 -20.81 -8.75 -14.76
CA GLU A 413 -21.51 -8.07 -15.87
C GLU A 413 -21.64 -6.55 -15.67
N THR A 414 -21.52 -6.07 -14.44
CA THR A 414 -21.60 -4.65 -14.08
C THR A 414 -20.22 -3.99 -13.99
N GLY A 415 -19.14 -4.75 -14.25
CA GLY A 415 -17.75 -4.29 -14.24
C GLY A 415 -17.11 -4.25 -12.85
N TYR A 416 -17.73 -4.84 -11.82
CA TYR A 416 -17.10 -4.96 -10.50
C TYR A 416 -16.06 -6.06 -10.50
N VAL A 417 -14.90 -5.73 -9.95
CA VAL A 417 -13.74 -6.62 -9.80
C VAL A 417 -13.80 -7.28 -8.43
N ALA A 418 -13.78 -8.60 -8.39
CA ALA A 418 -13.62 -9.37 -7.16
C ALA A 418 -12.30 -10.14 -7.19
N ILE A 419 -11.49 -9.98 -6.16
CA ILE A 419 -10.25 -10.74 -5.98
C ILE A 419 -10.57 -11.96 -5.14
N VAL A 420 -10.32 -13.14 -5.69
CA VAL A 420 -10.59 -14.41 -5.01
C VAL A 420 -9.36 -14.87 -4.22
N ASP A 421 -8.19 -14.89 -4.86
CA ASP A 421 -6.92 -15.25 -4.21
C ASP A 421 -5.72 -14.88 -5.09
N ARG A 422 -4.52 -15.31 -4.68
CA ARG A 422 -3.32 -15.34 -5.50
C ARG A 422 -3.08 -16.72 -6.09
N LYS A 423 -2.60 -16.80 -7.32
CA LYS A 423 -2.16 -18.06 -7.93
C LYS A 423 -1.22 -18.87 -7.04
N THR A 424 -0.32 -18.17 -6.34
CA THR A 424 0.67 -18.79 -5.44
C THR A 424 0.11 -19.26 -4.10
N ASN A 425 -1.11 -18.86 -3.74
CA ASN A 425 -1.78 -19.29 -2.50
C ASN A 425 -2.85 -20.35 -2.76
N MET A 426 -3.19 -20.58 -4.02
CA MET A 426 -4.16 -21.59 -4.39
C MET A 426 -3.62 -22.98 -4.04
N VAL A 427 -4.44 -23.80 -3.41
CA VAL A 427 -4.14 -25.18 -3.04
C VAL A 427 -4.75 -26.09 -4.11
N ILE A 428 -3.93 -26.92 -4.73
CA ILE A 428 -4.41 -27.89 -5.72
C ILE A 428 -4.56 -29.25 -5.05
N SER A 429 -5.79 -29.60 -4.70
CA SER A 429 -6.11 -30.86 -4.00
C SER A 429 -7.01 -31.73 -4.85
N LYS A 430 -6.57 -32.94 -5.16
CA LYS A 430 -7.33 -33.90 -6.01
C LYS A 430 -7.75 -33.36 -7.38
N GLY A 431 -6.97 -32.41 -7.93
CA GLY A 431 -7.29 -31.72 -9.18
C GLY A 431 -8.26 -30.55 -9.06
N GLU A 432 -8.74 -30.24 -7.85
CA GLU A 432 -9.61 -29.10 -7.56
C GLU A 432 -8.79 -27.90 -7.06
N ASN A 433 -9.13 -26.72 -7.54
CA ASN A 433 -8.53 -25.45 -7.11
C ASN A 433 -9.24 -24.93 -5.85
N ILE A 434 -8.52 -24.84 -4.74
CA ILE A 434 -9.02 -24.30 -3.47
C ILE A 434 -8.36 -22.95 -3.21
N TYR A 435 -9.16 -21.91 -3.13
CA TYR A 435 -8.70 -20.57 -2.85
C TYR A 435 -8.62 -20.33 -1.33
N CYS A 436 -7.39 -20.16 -0.83
CA CYS A 436 -7.16 -19.97 0.60
C CYS A 436 -7.94 -18.79 1.18
N ALA A 437 -8.05 -17.68 0.44
CA ALA A 437 -8.78 -16.50 0.88
C ALA A 437 -10.28 -16.75 1.09
N GLU A 438 -10.92 -17.63 0.28
CA GLU A 438 -12.30 -18.03 0.50
C GLU A 438 -12.47 -18.80 1.82
N VAL A 439 -11.56 -19.74 2.08
CA VAL A 439 -11.55 -20.55 3.32
C VAL A 439 -11.29 -19.65 4.53
N GLU A 440 -10.31 -18.76 4.44
CA GLU A 440 -9.98 -17.77 5.47
C GLU A 440 -11.19 -16.89 5.81
N ARG A 441 -11.87 -16.36 4.79
CA ARG A 441 -13.06 -15.51 4.97
C ARG A 441 -14.17 -16.24 5.71
N VAL A 442 -14.52 -17.44 5.28
CA VAL A 442 -15.61 -18.23 5.88
C VAL A 442 -15.31 -18.57 7.34
N ILE A 443 -14.08 -18.96 7.65
CA ILE A 443 -13.69 -19.30 9.02
C ILE A 443 -13.63 -18.04 9.89
N ALA A 444 -13.15 -16.89 9.35
CA ALA A 444 -13.08 -15.62 10.07
C ALA A 444 -14.47 -15.02 10.41
N GLU A 445 -15.55 -15.46 9.77
CA GLU A 445 -16.92 -15.04 10.13
C GLU A 445 -17.35 -15.55 11.53
N HIS A 446 -16.66 -16.56 12.09
CA HIS A 446 -16.96 -17.03 13.43
C HIS A 446 -16.60 -15.97 14.50
N PRO A 447 -17.52 -15.61 15.41
CA PRO A 447 -17.35 -14.47 16.32
C PRO A 447 -16.17 -14.59 17.29
N ASP A 448 -15.74 -15.78 17.62
CA ASP A 448 -14.65 -16.03 18.56
C ASP A 448 -13.26 -16.15 17.88
N ILE A 449 -13.18 -16.07 16.55
CA ILE A 449 -11.93 -16.13 15.79
C ILE A 449 -11.41 -14.72 15.53
N ALA A 450 -10.16 -14.47 15.91
CA ALA A 450 -9.46 -13.22 15.68
C ALA A 450 -8.75 -13.19 14.33
N ASP A 451 -8.06 -14.29 13.98
CA ASP A 451 -7.25 -14.36 12.76
C ASP A 451 -7.19 -15.82 12.25
N VAL A 452 -7.04 -15.96 10.93
CA VAL A 452 -6.96 -17.26 10.26
C VAL A 452 -6.02 -17.16 9.05
N ALA A 453 -5.25 -18.21 8.82
CA ALA A 453 -4.44 -18.39 7.63
C ALA A 453 -4.60 -19.79 7.08
N ALA A 454 -5.00 -19.88 5.81
CA ALA A 454 -5.09 -21.13 5.07
C ALA A 454 -3.89 -21.29 4.12
N PHE A 455 -3.43 -22.52 3.91
CA PHE A 455 -2.35 -22.82 2.97
C PHE A 455 -2.28 -24.32 2.64
N GLY A 456 -1.67 -24.62 1.48
CA GLY A 456 -1.42 -25.98 1.04
C GLY A 456 -0.19 -26.58 1.71
N VAL A 457 -0.23 -27.86 2.01
CA VAL A 457 0.91 -28.68 2.40
C VAL A 457 1.04 -29.81 1.42
N PRO A 458 2.22 -30.09 0.83
CA PRO A 458 2.39 -31.19 -0.10
C PRO A 458 1.89 -32.52 0.43
N ASP A 459 1.16 -33.26 -0.38
CA ASP A 459 0.65 -34.59 -0.08
C ASP A 459 0.86 -35.54 -1.26
N ALA A 460 1.51 -36.67 -1.01
CA ALA A 460 1.91 -37.61 -2.06
C ALA A 460 0.74 -38.26 -2.83
N ARG A 461 -0.49 -38.21 -2.28
CA ARG A 461 -1.66 -38.89 -2.86
C ARG A 461 -2.63 -37.94 -3.56
N ILE A 462 -2.70 -36.69 -3.10
CA ILE A 462 -3.73 -35.74 -3.52
C ILE A 462 -3.15 -34.41 -4.08
N GLY A 463 -1.81 -34.32 -4.21
CA GLY A 463 -1.10 -33.11 -4.60
C GLY A 463 -0.81 -32.23 -3.39
N GLU A 464 -1.81 -31.53 -2.92
CA GLU A 464 -1.71 -30.75 -1.66
C GLU A 464 -2.92 -31.04 -0.77
N ARG A 465 -2.69 -30.97 0.54
CA ARG A 465 -3.76 -30.93 1.55
C ARG A 465 -3.93 -29.50 2.08
N LEU A 466 -5.17 -29.07 2.18
CA LEU A 466 -5.50 -27.79 2.77
C LEU A 466 -5.40 -27.85 4.30
N VAL A 467 -4.66 -26.92 4.89
CA VAL A 467 -4.57 -26.76 6.35
C VAL A 467 -4.87 -25.31 6.75
N VAL A 468 -5.33 -25.10 7.98
CA VAL A 468 -5.59 -23.77 8.51
C VAL A 468 -4.94 -23.58 9.88
N ALA A 469 -4.37 -22.40 10.10
CA ALA A 469 -3.96 -21.93 11.42
C ALA A 469 -4.96 -20.87 11.90
N VAL A 470 -5.40 -20.98 13.15
CA VAL A 470 -6.47 -20.12 13.72
C VAL A 470 -6.02 -19.56 15.06
N THR A 471 -6.20 -18.26 15.25
CA THR A 471 -5.98 -17.57 16.53
C THR A 471 -7.32 -17.13 17.11
N PRO A 472 -7.70 -17.57 18.33
CA PRO A 472 -8.90 -17.11 19.00
C PRO A 472 -8.84 -15.63 19.38
N ARG A 473 -9.99 -14.98 19.58
CA ARG A 473 -10.05 -13.65 20.17
C ARG A 473 -9.61 -13.70 21.64
N ALA A 474 -9.08 -12.59 22.13
CA ALA A 474 -8.67 -12.48 23.53
C ALA A 474 -9.83 -12.84 24.49
N GLY A 475 -9.56 -13.78 25.43
CA GLY A 475 -10.55 -14.27 26.38
C GLY A 475 -11.60 -15.24 25.80
N ARG A 476 -11.43 -15.68 24.56
CA ARG A 476 -12.29 -16.70 23.93
C ARG A 476 -11.52 -18.00 23.72
N THR A 477 -12.27 -19.08 23.62
CA THR A 477 -11.73 -20.41 23.33
C THR A 477 -12.40 -20.96 22.06
N VAL A 478 -11.59 -21.42 21.14
CA VAL A 478 -12.04 -22.07 19.90
C VAL A 478 -11.46 -23.48 19.87
N SER A 479 -12.27 -24.46 19.45
CA SER A 479 -11.81 -25.84 19.22
C SER A 479 -11.63 -26.09 17.72
N ALA A 480 -10.85 -27.12 17.36
CA ALA A 480 -10.77 -27.56 15.98
C ALA A 480 -12.14 -27.99 15.43
N ASP A 481 -12.98 -28.62 16.25
CA ASP A 481 -14.35 -29.00 15.87
C ASP A 481 -15.21 -27.78 15.53
N THR A 482 -15.05 -26.67 16.23
CA THR A 482 -15.71 -25.39 15.92
C THR A 482 -15.32 -24.89 14.53
N VAL A 483 -14.02 -24.94 14.20
CA VAL A 483 -13.51 -24.53 12.89
C VAL A 483 -14.02 -25.44 11.77
N TYR A 484 -14.01 -26.76 12.01
CA TYR A 484 -14.57 -27.73 11.05
C TYR A 484 -16.08 -27.54 10.84
N ALA A 485 -16.83 -27.27 11.91
CA ALA A 485 -18.26 -27.02 11.81
C ALA A 485 -18.56 -25.77 10.96
N GLN A 486 -17.83 -24.68 11.22
CA GLN A 486 -17.94 -23.43 10.47
C GLN A 486 -17.62 -23.66 8.97
N ALA A 487 -16.54 -24.38 8.68
CA ALA A 487 -16.12 -24.68 7.32
C ALA A 487 -17.16 -25.57 6.60
N ARG A 488 -17.61 -26.67 7.22
CA ARG A 488 -18.60 -27.61 6.63
C ARG A 488 -19.96 -26.98 6.38
N ALA A 489 -20.36 -26.02 7.21
CA ALA A 489 -21.65 -25.35 7.03
C ALA A 489 -21.68 -24.39 5.81
N ASN A 490 -20.50 -23.90 5.38
CA ASN A 490 -20.42 -22.79 4.45
C ASN A 490 -19.49 -23.00 3.24
N LEU A 491 -18.78 -24.15 3.19
CA LEU A 491 -17.87 -24.50 2.09
C LEU A 491 -18.25 -25.85 1.48
N ALA A 492 -17.90 -26.05 0.22
CA ALA A 492 -17.97 -27.36 -0.40
C ALA A 492 -17.01 -28.35 0.28
N ASP A 493 -17.34 -29.65 0.31
CA ASP A 493 -16.60 -30.67 1.06
C ASP A 493 -15.09 -30.70 0.75
N TYR A 494 -14.71 -30.49 -0.51
CA TYR A 494 -13.30 -30.48 -0.93
C TYR A 494 -12.53 -29.27 -0.44
N LYS A 495 -13.21 -28.18 -0.03
CA LYS A 495 -12.64 -26.96 0.55
C LYS A 495 -12.55 -26.99 2.08
N VAL A 496 -13.06 -28.03 2.72
CA VAL A 496 -12.94 -28.17 4.18
C VAL A 496 -11.50 -28.53 4.53
N PRO A 497 -10.85 -27.80 5.46
CA PRO A 497 -9.48 -28.08 5.84
C PRO A 497 -9.31 -29.54 6.30
N THR A 498 -8.17 -30.15 6.00
CA THR A 498 -7.83 -31.49 6.49
C THR A 498 -7.23 -31.46 7.88
N GLU A 499 -6.68 -30.30 8.30
CA GLU A 499 -6.05 -30.10 9.58
C GLU A 499 -6.20 -28.67 10.06
N VAL A 500 -6.41 -28.49 11.38
CA VAL A 500 -6.59 -27.21 12.05
C VAL A 500 -5.52 -27.05 13.13
N PHE A 501 -4.72 -26.01 13.05
CA PHE A 501 -3.73 -25.60 14.04
C PHE A 501 -4.28 -24.44 14.87
N LEU A 502 -4.59 -24.69 16.13
CA LEU A 502 -4.96 -23.63 17.07
C LEU A 502 -3.69 -22.95 17.62
N ARG A 503 -3.68 -21.64 17.67
CA ARG A 503 -2.53 -20.84 18.08
C ARG A 503 -2.91 -19.84 19.17
N ASP A 504 -2.08 -19.77 20.19
CA ASP A 504 -2.16 -18.69 21.19
C ASP A 504 -1.39 -17.43 20.72
N GLU A 505 -0.44 -17.62 19.81
CA GLU A 505 0.35 -16.53 19.23
C GLU A 505 -0.28 -15.99 17.95
N PRO A 506 -0.11 -14.68 17.66
CA PRO A 506 -0.57 -14.10 16.41
C PRO A 506 0.00 -14.81 15.18
N ILE A 507 -0.76 -14.85 14.09
CA ILE A 507 -0.30 -15.35 12.81
C ILE A 507 0.83 -14.44 12.31
N PRO A 508 2.01 -14.99 11.92
CA PRO A 508 3.15 -14.20 11.49
C PRO A 508 2.82 -13.42 10.22
N ARG A 509 3.24 -12.14 10.21
CA ARG A 509 3.02 -11.24 9.09
C ARG A 509 4.33 -10.61 8.64
N ASN A 510 4.43 -10.38 7.35
CA ASN A 510 5.57 -9.66 6.77
C ASN A 510 5.51 -8.15 7.11
N ALA A 511 6.52 -7.40 6.66
CA ALA A 511 6.62 -5.96 6.90
C ALA A 511 5.43 -5.13 6.37
N THR A 512 4.64 -5.70 5.46
CA THR A 512 3.45 -5.07 4.86
C THR A 512 2.15 -5.42 5.57
N GLY A 513 2.21 -6.25 6.61
CA GLY A 513 1.05 -6.75 7.33
C GLY A 513 0.36 -7.97 6.70
N LYS A 514 0.89 -8.51 5.60
CA LYS A 514 0.37 -9.74 4.97
C LYS A 514 0.89 -10.97 5.68
N VAL A 515 0.06 -12.03 5.74
CA VAL A 515 0.43 -13.33 6.33
C VAL A 515 1.73 -13.86 5.71
N ASP A 516 2.72 -14.15 6.53
CA ASP A 516 3.95 -14.84 6.11
C ASP A 516 3.77 -16.36 6.28
N ARG A 517 3.23 -16.98 5.23
CA ARG A 517 2.97 -18.43 5.22
C ARG A 517 4.25 -19.27 5.31
N ARG A 518 5.40 -18.74 4.90
CA ARG A 518 6.69 -19.43 5.01
C ARG A 518 7.12 -19.55 6.48
N ILE A 519 7.10 -18.44 7.22
CA ILE A 519 7.38 -18.44 8.65
C ILE A 519 6.35 -19.31 9.38
N LEU A 520 5.06 -19.19 9.02
CA LEU A 520 3.99 -19.96 9.64
C LEU A 520 4.19 -21.47 9.45
N ARG A 521 4.50 -21.95 8.23
CA ARG A 521 4.81 -23.37 7.97
C ARG A 521 5.97 -23.86 8.82
N HIS A 522 7.05 -23.08 8.89
CA HIS A 522 8.21 -23.43 9.72
C HIS A 522 7.85 -23.54 11.21
N GLN A 523 7.07 -22.60 11.76
CA GLN A 523 6.62 -22.63 13.16
C GLN A 523 5.71 -23.82 13.47
N LEU A 524 4.97 -24.31 12.47
CA LEU A 524 4.07 -25.47 12.60
C LEU A 524 4.76 -26.82 12.28
N GLY A 525 6.06 -26.80 11.93
CA GLY A 525 6.79 -28.03 11.57
C GLY A 525 6.36 -28.63 10.22
N LEU A 526 5.85 -27.81 9.31
CA LEU A 526 5.31 -28.20 7.99
C LEU A 526 6.21 -27.74 6.83
N ALA A 527 7.47 -27.41 7.13
CA ALA A 527 8.45 -26.93 6.14
C ALA A 527 9.09 -28.07 5.35
#